data_760bf3d74f69c9f2ce946870ab02d466
#
_entry.id   760bf3d74f69c9f2ce946870ab02d466
#
_cell.length_a   1.000
_cell.length_b   1.000
_cell.length_c   1.000
_cell.angle_alpha   90.00
_cell.angle_beta   90.00
_cell.angle_gamma   90.00
#
_symmetry.space_group_name_H-M   'P 1'
#
loop_
_entity.id
_entity.type
_entity.pdbx_description
1 polymer ?
#
loop_
_entity_poly.entity_id
_entity_poly.type
_entity_poly.pdbx_seq_one_letter_code
_entity_poly.pdbx_strand_id
1 'polypeptide(L)'
;ADIHNAYRCMRSGKPSHQAVLNGLQLLQKYQVDYNVTCCVSDVSTRDPKKIYHYLKSLGVAYLQFAPLVEREPDIAEQEEGLLHACPDNRAGHLNLMPGTVDSLAYGQLSAVFDEWIRQDIGRIYIMNFEWALSAWLGLPATYCIFAPTCGNALAVEHNGDLYSCDHYVYAAYKIGNL
;
A
#
# COMPACT_ATOMS: atom_id res chain seq x y z
N ALA A 1 -12.48 9.54 -7.86
CA ALA A 1 -12.30 10.82 -7.15
C ALA A 1 -12.76 10.74 -5.70
N ASP A 2 -14.00 10.34 -5.44
CA ASP A 2 -14.62 10.42 -4.10
C ASP A 2 -13.90 9.61 -3.05
N ILE A 3 -13.58 8.34 -3.34
CA ILE A 3 -12.81 7.48 -2.44
C ILE A 3 -11.44 8.10 -2.14
N HIS A 4 -10.73 8.58 -3.15
CA HIS A 4 -9.42 9.21 -2.95
C HIS A 4 -9.53 10.44 -2.04
N ASN A 5 -10.45 11.34 -2.34
CA ASN A 5 -10.60 12.60 -1.62
C ASN A 5 -11.14 12.44 -0.19
N ALA A 6 -11.77 11.31 0.14
CA ALA A 6 -12.19 10.99 1.49
C ALA A 6 -11.01 10.74 2.43
N TYR A 7 -9.90 10.20 1.91
CA TYR A 7 -8.73 9.84 2.71
C TYR A 7 -7.50 10.72 2.42
N ARG A 8 -7.48 11.42 1.28
CA ARG A 8 -6.33 12.23 0.85
C ARG A 8 -6.75 13.63 0.43
N CYS A 9 -6.40 14.59 1.24
CA CYS A 9 -6.60 16.02 0.97
C CYS A 9 -5.26 16.77 1.03
N MET A 10 -5.23 17.95 0.49
CA MET A 10 -4.14 18.90 0.66
C MET A 10 -4.11 19.42 2.11
N ARG A 11 -3.00 20.02 2.55
CA ARG A 11 -2.92 20.68 3.87
C ARG A 11 -4.03 21.73 4.09
N SER A 12 -4.54 22.33 3.02
CA SER A 12 -5.66 23.28 3.04
C SER A 12 -7.04 22.64 3.18
N GLY A 13 -7.13 21.30 3.29
CA GLY A 13 -8.39 20.54 3.29
C GLY A 13 -9.03 20.35 1.91
N LYS A 14 -8.43 20.90 0.83
CA LYS A 14 -8.98 20.75 -0.53
C LYS A 14 -8.72 19.33 -1.07
N PRO A 15 -9.62 18.82 -1.95
CA PRO A 15 -9.43 17.56 -2.66
C PRO A 15 -8.10 17.52 -3.42
N SER A 16 -7.38 16.39 -3.33
CA SER A 16 -6.05 16.24 -3.98
C SER A 16 -6.08 15.40 -5.26
N HIS A 17 -7.17 14.71 -5.56
CA HIS A 17 -7.25 13.77 -6.68
C HIS A 17 -6.87 14.40 -8.03
N GLN A 18 -7.36 15.63 -8.33
CA GLN A 18 -7.03 16.30 -9.60
C GLN A 18 -5.54 16.63 -9.71
N ALA A 19 -4.89 16.98 -8.61
CA ALA A 19 -3.45 17.24 -8.60
C ALA A 19 -2.66 15.96 -8.91
N VAL A 20 -3.10 14.80 -8.38
CA VAL A 20 -2.52 13.50 -8.71
C VAL A 20 -2.68 13.16 -10.19
N LEU A 21 -3.88 13.39 -10.76
CA LEU A 21 -4.10 13.17 -12.21
C LEU A 21 -3.21 14.06 -13.07
N ASN A 22 -3.05 15.32 -12.70
CA ASN A 22 -2.17 16.23 -13.43
C ASN A 22 -0.70 15.75 -13.38
N GLY A 23 -0.25 15.25 -12.22
CA GLY A 23 1.07 14.65 -12.08
C GLY A 23 1.23 13.40 -12.96
N LEU A 24 0.24 12.50 -12.97
CA LEU A 24 0.23 11.31 -13.81
C LEU A 24 0.34 11.67 -15.31
N GLN A 25 -0.44 12.65 -15.76
CA GLN A 25 -0.40 13.13 -17.14
C GLN A 25 0.97 13.70 -17.53
N LEU A 26 1.66 14.37 -16.60
CA LEU A 26 3.03 14.85 -16.83
C LEU A 26 4.02 13.70 -16.99
N LEU A 27 3.95 12.69 -16.12
CA LEU A 27 4.79 11.49 -16.24
C LEU A 27 4.58 10.82 -17.60
N GLN A 28 3.33 10.63 -18.01
CA GLN A 28 2.98 10.05 -19.30
C GLN A 28 3.48 10.90 -20.48
N LYS A 29 3.28 12.22 -20.42
CA LYS A 29 3.74 13.16 -21.44
C LYS A 29 5.24 13.09 -21.67
N TYR A 30 6.02 12.94 -20.61
CA TYR A 30 7.48 12.89 -20.68
C TYR A 30 8.03 11.46 -20.71
N GLN A 31 7.15 10.45 -20.87
CA GLN A 31 7.52 9.04 -20.95
C GLN A 31 8.39 8.56 -19.76
N VAL A 32 8.09 9.06 -18.57
CA VAL A 32 8.74 8.65 -17.34
C VAL A 32 8.10 7.35 -16.86
N ASP A 33 8.91 6.36 -16.54
CA ASP A 33 8.42 5.12 -15.91
C ASP A 33 7.84 5.39 -14.54
N TYR A 34 6.69 4.82 -14.25
CA TYR A 34 6.01 4.97 -12.96
C TYR A 34 5.20 3.72 -12.59
N ASN A 35 5.03 3.55 -11.31
CA ASN A 35 4.12 2.59 -10.71
C ASN A 35 3.04 3.33 -9.90
N VAL A 36 1.81 2.84 -9.94
CA VAL A 36 0.71 3.38 -9.13
C VAL A 36 0.42 2.44 -7.97
N THR A 37 0.64 2.93 -6.75
CA THR A 37 0.19 2.24 -5.54
C THR A 37 -1.21 2.72 -5.18
N CYS A 38 -2.15 1.78 -5.15
CA CYS A 38 -3.52 2.00 -4.72
C CYS A 38 -3.68 1.47 -3.29
N CYS A 39 -3.87 2.37 -2.31
CA CYS A 39 -4.23 1.98 -0.96
C CYS A 39 -5.66 1.41 -0.97
N VAL A 40 -5.80 0.19 -0.47
CA VAL A 40 -7.07 -0.53 -0.40
C VAL A 40 -7.66 -0.33 1.00
N SER A 41 -8.78 0.38 1.06
CA SER A 41 -9.55 0.62 2.29
C SER A 41 -10.85 -0.20 2.29
N ASP A 42 -11.56 -0.21 3.40
CA ASP A 42 -12.89 -0.83 3.56
C ASP A 42 -13.89 -0.36 2.48
N VAL A 43 -13.82 0.92 2.09
CA VAL A 43 -14.69 1.48 1.03
C VAL A 43 -14.27 0.98 -0.35
N SER A 44 -12.97 0.88 -0.61
CA SER A 44 -12.47 0.49 -1.94
C SER A 44 -12.72 -0.98 -2.26
N THR A 45 -12.87 -1.83 -1.26
CA THR A 45 -13.17 -3.27 -1.43
C THR A 45 -14.61 -3.58 -1.81
N ARG A 46 -15.53 -2.62 -1.70
CA ARG A 46 -16.95 -2.80 -2.07
C ARG A 46 -17.15 -2.99 -3.58
N ASP A 47 -16.30 -2.37 -4.40
CA ASP A 47 -16.30 -2.52 -5.86
C ASP A 47 -14.87 -2.41 -6.41
N PRO A 48 -14.02 -3.42 -6.21
CA PRO A 48 -12.62 -3.37 -6.60
C PRO A 48 -12.44 -3.32 -8.12
N LYS A 49 -13.37 -3.92 -8.90
CA LYS A 49 -13.33 -3.85 -10.37
C LYS A 49 -13.50 -2.43 -10.88
N LYS A 50 -14.37 -1.65 -10.26
CA LYS A 50 -14.55 -0.23 -10.64
C LYS A 50 -13.25 0.56 -10.48
N ILE A 51 -12.51 0.31 -9.41
CA ILE A 51 -11.19 0.94 -9.20
C ILE A 51 -10.20 0.46 -10.25
N TYR A 52 -10.15 -0.84 -10.50
CA TYR A 52 -9.27 -1.41 -11.52
C TYR A 52 -9.55 -0.84 -12.91
N HIS A 53 -10.81 -0.83 -13.36
CA HIS A 53 -11.22 -0.25 -14.64
C HIS A 53 -10.89 1.24 -14.73
N TYR A 54 -11.07 1.98 -13.63
CA TYR A 54 -10.68 3.38 -13.58
C TYR A 54 -9.18 3.57 -13.80
N LEU A 55 -8.33 2.81 -13.11
CA LEU A 55 -6.88 2.87 -13.29
C LEU A 55 -6.46 2.47 -14.71
N LYS A 56 -7.08 1.43 -15.28
CA LYS A 56 -6.90 1.05 -16.70
C LYS A 56 -7.23 2.21 -17.63
N SER A 57 -8.35 2.91 -17.40
CA SER A 57 -8.79 4.03 -18.23
C SER A 57 -7.83 5.22 -18.19
N LEU A 58 -7.00 5.32 -17.17
CA LEU A 58 -5.94 6.32 -17.06
C LEU A 58 -4.64 5.90 -17.77
N GLY A 59 -4.60 4.72 -18.39
CA GLY A 59 -3.39 4.21 -19.07
C GLY A 59 -2.32 3.69 -18.11
N VAL A 60 -2.70 3.32 -16.87
CA VAL A 60 -1.76 2.77 -15.89
C VAL A 60 -1.46 1.31 -16.24
N ALA A 61 -0.18 1.00 -16.42
CA ALA A 61 0.29 -0.35 -16.75
C ALA A 61 0.91 -1.10 -15.56
N TYR A 62 1.39 -0.38 -14.53
CA TYR A 62 2.03 -0.96 -13.36
C TYR A 62 1.28 -0.56 -12.09
N LEU A 63 0.74 -1.56 -11.39
CA LEU A 63 -0.13 -1.39 -10.24
C LEU A 63 0.38 -2.17 -9.03
N GLN A 64 0.14 -1.61 -7.85
CA GLN A 64 0.25 -2.30 -6.57
C GLN A 64 -0.96 -1.97 -5.71
N PHE A 65 -1.56 -2.98 -5.10
CA PHE A 65 -2.64 -2.83 -4.13
C PHE A 65 -2.08 -3.00 -2.71
N ALA A 66 -2.02 -1.92 -1.96
CA ALA A 66 -1.54 -1.92 -0.58
C ALA A 66 -2.73 -1.88 0.39
N PRO A 67 -2.94 -2.91 1.23
CA PRO A 67 -4.03 -2.87 2.21
C PRO A 67 -3.76 -1.79 3.24
N LEU A 68 -4.79 -1.01 3.57
CA LEU A 68 -4.75 -0.11 4.73
C LEU A 68 -5.06 -0.95 5.97
N VAL A 69 -4.04 -1.25 6.76
CA VAL A 69 -4.16 -2.05 8.00
C VAL A 69 -3.45 -1.28 9.11
N GLU A 70 -4.23 -0.55 9.90
CA GLU A 70 -3.70 0.28 10.98
C GLU A 70 -4.53 0.11 12.25
N ARG A 71 -3.87 0.23 13.39
CA ARG A 71 -4.47 0.13 14.72
C ARG A 71 -4.25 1.42 15.48
N GLU A 72 -5.22 1.80 16.31
CA GLU A 72 -5.06 2.92 17.22
C GLU A 72 -3.98 2.62 18.24
N PRO A 73 -3.08 3.58 18.54
CA PRO A 73 -2.08 3.42 19.58
C PRO A 73 -2.74 3.36 20.97
N ASP A 74 -2.16 2.63 21.89
CA ASP A 74 -2.57 2.67 23.28
C ASP A 74 -2.12 3.97 23.99
N ILE A 75 -2.46 4.13 25.27
CA ILE A 75 -2.16 5.36 26.01
C ILE A 75 -0.66 5.61 26.11
N ALA A 76 0.14 4.58 26.34
CA ALA A 76 1.60 4.73 26.46
C ALA A 76 2.23 5.14 25.12
N GLU A 77 1.78 4.53 24.03
CA GLU A 77 2.22 4.86 22.67
C GLU A 77 1.80 6.29 22.26
N GLN A 78 0.61 6.73 22.70
CA GLN A 78 0.16 8.12 22.48
C GLN A 78 1.00 9.14 23.26
N GLU A 79 1.40 8.82 24.48
CA GLU A 79 2.30 9.64 25.29
C GLU A 79 3.70 9.75 24.66
N GLU A 80 4.14 8.71 23.94
CA GLU A 80 5.36 8.72 23.12
C GLU A 80 5.19 9.47 21.78
N GLY A 81 3.98 9.91 21.46
CA GLY A 81 3.67 10.66 20.23
C GLY A 81 3.42 9.80 19.01
N LEU A 82 3.18 8.50 19.18
CA LEU A 82 2.82 7.62 18.06
C LEU A 82 1.40 7.89 17.59
N LEU A 83 1.22 7.87 16.27
CA LEU A 83 -0.10 8.03 15.62
C LEU A 83 -0.76 6.68 15.33
N HIS A 84 0.00 5.61 15.34
CA HIS A 84 -0.45 4.23 15.06
C HIS A 84 0.24 3.29 16.05
N ALA A 85 -0.45 2.21 16.42
CA ALA A 85 0.13 1.21 17.32
C ALA A 85 1.39 0.58 16.74
N CYS A 86 2.39 0.38 17.60
CA CYS A 86 3.61 -0.32 17.24
C CYS A 86 3.29 -1.76 16.77
N PRO A 87 4.02 -2.31 15.80
CA PRO A 87 3.82 -3.69 15.33
C PRO A 87 3.84 -4.74 16.42
N ASP A 88 4.67 -4.54 17.45
CA ASP A 88 4.77 -5.46 18.59
C ASP A 88 3.70 -5.29 19.65
N ASN A 89 2.91 -4.23 19.59
CA ASN A 89 1.81 -4.04 20.53
C ASN A 89 0.74 -5.11 20.26
N ARG A 90 0.68 -6.10 21.17
CA ARG A 90 -0.22 -7.25 21.12
C ARG A 90 -1.43 -7.11 22.04
N ALA A 91 -1.69 -5.92 22.51
CA ALA A 91 -2.87 -5.67 23.33
C ALA A 91 -4.13 -6.01 22.52
N GLY A 92 -4.86 -7.03 22.95
CA GLY A 92 -6.02 -7.58 22.24
C GLY A 92 -7.24 -6.65 22.15
N HIS A 93 -7.15 -5.48 22.77
CA HIS A 93 -8.20 -4.46 22.82
C HIS A 93 -7.93 -3.24 21.92
N LEU A 94 -6.86 -3.26 21.13
CA LEU A 94 -6.59 -2.16 20.21
C LEU A 94 -7.65 -2.08 19.12
N ASN A 95 -8.22 -0.91 18.96
CA ASN A 95 -9.17 -0.64 17.89
C ASN A 95 -8.47 -0.55 16.53
N LEU A 96 -9.20 -0.92 15.49
CA LEU A 96 -8.77 -0.65 14.12
C LEU A 96 -9.05 0.83 13.80
N MET A 97 -8.10 1.47 13.12
CA MET A 97 -8.32 2.82 12.61
C MET A 97 -9.38 2.83 11.51
N PRO A 98 -10.15 3.94 11.38
CA PRO A 98 -11.14 4.08 10.32
C PRO A 98 -10.54 3.85 8.93
N GLY A 99 -11.25 3.07 8.12
CA GLY A 99 -10.80 2.73 6.76
C GLY A 99 -9.94 1.46 6.67
N THR A 100 -9.50 0.90 7.81
CA THR A 100 -8.77 -0.38 7.83
C THR A 100 -9.58 -1.47 7.14
N VAL A 101 -8.91 -2.26 6.30
CA VAL A 101 -9.48 -3.39 5.58
C VAL A 101 -9.15 -4.71 6.29
N ASP A 102 -10.15 -5.55 6.48
CA ASP A 102 -9.93 -6.92 6.95
C ASP A 102 -9.51 -7.86 5.81
N SER A 103 -9.05 -9.06 6.16
CA SER A 103 -8.57 -10.04 5.18
C SER A 103 -9.66 -10.53 4.22
N LEU A 104 -10.91 -10.63 4.67
CA LEU A 104 -12.04 -11.06 3.85
C LEU A 104 -12.41 -9.98 2.82
N ALA A 105 -12.48 -8.71 3.26
CA ALA A 105 -12.71 -7.58 2.38
C ALA A 105 -11.57 -7.42 1.37
N TYR A 106 -10.30 -7.52 1.80
CA TYR A 106 -9.16 -7.49 0.89
C TYR A 106 -9.21 -8.64 -0.13
N GLY A 107 -9.70 -9.82 0.27
CA GLY A 107 -9.90 -10.97 -0.60
C GLY A 107 -10.85 -10.70 -1.78
N GLN A 108 -11.68 -9.65 -1.74
CA GLN A 108 -12.53 -9.24 -2.87
C GLN A 108 -11.69 -8.82 -4.11
N LEU A 109 -10.40 -8.54 -3.95
CA LEU A 109 -9.48 -8.34 -5.08
C LEU A 109 -9.32 -9.59 -5.96
N SER A 110 -9.73 -10.78 -5.50
CA SER A 110 -9.83 -11.97 -6.35
C SER A 110 -10.70 -11.74 -7.59
N ALA A 111 -11.73 -10.89 -7.50
CA ALA A 111 -12.55 -10.51 -8.64
C ALA A 111 -11.78 -9.69 -9.69
N VAL A 112 -10.76 -8.92 -9.26
CA VAL A 112 -9.83 -8.23 -10.16
C VAL A 112 -8.85 -9.23 -10.76
N PHE A 113 -8.33 -10.17 -9.97
CA PHE A 113 -7.46 -11.24 -10.45
C PHE A 113 -8.12 -12.07 -11.55
N ASP A 114 -9.38 -12.45 -11.37
CA ASP A 114 -10.15 -13.24 -12.36
C ASP A 114 -10.30 -12.53 -13.71
N GLU A 115 -10.37 -11.22 -13.71
CA GLU A 115 -10.40 -10.42 -14.93
C GLU A 115 -9.01 -10.26 -15.52
N TRP A 116 -8.04 -9.88 -14.69
CA TRP A 116 -6.66 -9.63 -15.09
C TRP A 116 -6.01 -10.85 -15.75
N ILE A 117 -6.16 -12.04 -15.15
CA ILE A 117 -5.55 -13.27 -15.70
C ILE A 117 -6.09 -13.65 -17.08
N ARG A 118 -7.33 -13.27 -17.40
CA ARG A 118 -7.98 -13.59 -18.67
C ARG A 118 -7.73 -12.55 -19.76
N GLN A 119 -7.55 -11.29 -19.39
CA GLN A 119 -7.61 -10.18 -20.36
C GLN A 119 -6.37 -9.33 -20.40
N ASP A 120 -5.66 -9.20 -19.28
CA ASP A 120 -4.68 -8.13 -19.09
C ASP A 120 -3.26 -8.63 -18.77
N ILE A 121 -3.08 -9.93 -18.51
CA ILE A 121 -1.76 -10.52 -18.26
C ILE A 121 -0.78 -10.19 -19.41
N GLY A 122 0.44 -9.77 -19.06
CA GLY A 122 1.45 -9.33 -20.00
C GLY A 122 1.24 -7.92 -20.60
N ARG A 123 0.14 -7.23 -20.21
CA ARG A 123 -0.12 -5.83 -20.58
C ARG A 123 -0.26 -4.89 -19.40
N ILE A 124 -0.88 -5.38 -18.34
CA ILE A 124 -0.98 -4.69 -17.06
C ILE A 124 -0.32 -5.58 -16.03
N TYR A 125 0.61 -5.02 -15.29
CA TYR A 125 1.39 -5.70 -14.26
C TYR A 125 0.84 -5.32 -12.90
N ILE A 126 0.22 -6.29 -12.20
CA ILE A 126 -0.27 -6.11 -10.84
C ILE A 126 0.68 -6.86 -9.92
N MET A 127 1.56 -6.13 -9.25
CA MET A 127 2.67 -6.69 -8.47
C MET A 127 2.22 -7.75 -7.46
N ASN A 128 1.11 -7.52 -6.77
CA ASN A 128 0.55 -8.48 -5.81
C ASN A 128 0.21 -9.83 -6.46
N PHE A 129 -0.33 -9.81 -7.66
CA PHE A 129 -0.74 -11.02 -8.37
C PHE A 129 0.47 -11.74 -8.95
N GLU A 130 1.43 -11.01 -9.49
CA GLU A 130 2.65 -11.58 -10.03
C GLU A 130 3.53 -12.19 -8.94
N TRP A 131 3.65 -11.54 -7.79
CA TRP A 131 4.37 -12.12 -6.64
C TRP A 131 3.70 -13.38 -6.12
N ALA A 132 2.37 -13.39 -6.01
CA ALA A 132 1.62 -14.57 -5.58
C ALA A 132 1.76 -15.73 -6.58
N LEU A 133 1.64 -15.47 -7.87
CA LEU A 133 1.83 -16.47 -8.92
C LEU A 133 3.27 -17.02 -8.93
N SER A 134 4.27 -16.16 -8.80
CA SER A 134 5.67 -16.55 -8.73
C SER A 134 5.93 -17.48 -7.54
N ALA A 135 5.42 -17.13 -6.36
CA ALA A 135 5.53 -17.96 -5.17
C ALA A 135 4.83 -19.31 -5.34
N TRP A 136 3.65 -19.32 -5.97
CA TRP A 136 2.89 -20.54 -6.22
C TRP A 136 3.57 -21.47 -7.23
N LEU A 137 4.27 -20.90 -8.20
CA LEU A 137 5.08 -21.64 -9.17
C LEU A 137 6.45 -22.09 -8.62
N GLY A 138 6.74 -21.82 -7.36
CA GLY A 138 8.02 -22.17 -6.71
C GLY A 138 9.22 -21.34 -7.18
N LEU A 139 8.96 -20.17 -7.79
CA LEU A 139 10.02 -19.23 -8.17
C LEU A 139 10.54 -18.46 -6.94
N PRO A 140 11.80 -18.01 -6.95
CA PRO A 140 12.33 -17.19 -5.86
C PRO A 140 11.46 -15.94 -5.63
N ALA A 141 11.13 -15.67 -4.36
CA ALA A 141 10.36 -14.51 -4.00
C ALA A 141 11.14 -13.22 -4.28
N THR A 142 10.54 -12.32 -5.03
CA THR A 142 11.10 -10.98 -5.32
C THR A 142 10.62 -9.92 -4.32
N TYR A 143 9.65 -10.26 -3.47
CA TYR A 143 9.12 -9.42 -2.42
C TYR A 143 9.18 -10.15 -1.07
N CYS A 144 9.68 -9.47 -0.04
CA CYS A 144 10.07 -10.11 1.22
C CYS A 144 8.90 -10.78 1.97
N ILE A 145 7.66 -10.31 1.82
CA ILE A 145 6.49 -10.94 2.49
C ILE A 145 6.18 -12.35 1.96
N PHE A 146 6.69 -12.71 0.77
CA PHE A 146 6.59 -14.06 0.21
C PHE A 146 7.88 -14.87 0.39
N ALA A 147 8.92 -14.27 0.97
CA ALA A 147 10.19 -14.93 1.19
C ALA A 147 10.22 -15.66 2.56
N PRO A 148 11.01 -16.72 2.70
CA PRO A 148 11.18 -17.43 3.98
C PRO A 148 11.88 -16.61 5.06
N THR A 149 12.57 -15.54 4.67
CA THR A 149 13.27 -14.60 5.56
C THR A 149 13.05 -13.18 5.11
N CYS A 150 13.10 -12.22 6.05
CA CYS A 150 13.08 -10.79 5.72
C CYS A 150 14.25 -10.42 4.79
N GLY A 151 14.00 -9.44 3.91
CA GLY A 151 15.03 -8.88 3.05
C GLY A 151 16.04 -8.01 3.80
N ASN A 152 17.00 -7.45 3.05
CA ASN A 152 18.05 -6.57 3.56
C ASN A 152 17.80 -5.09 3.18
N ALA A 153 16.53 -4.71 3.02
CA ALA A 153 16.16 -3.34 2.68
C ALA A 153 16.06 -2.50 3.95
N LEU A 154 17.06 -1.66 4.17
CA LEU A 154 17.08 -0.72 5.30
C LEU A 154 16.26 0.53 4.98
N ALA A 155 15.65 1.13 5.99
CA ALA A 155 15.04 2.44 5.91
C ALA A 155 15.93 3.49 6.57
N VAL A 156 16.07 4.66 5.91
CA VAL A 156 16.84 5.79 6.42
C VAL A 156 15.89 6.99 6.52
N GLU A 157 15.75 7.54 7.72
CA GLU A 157 14.97 8.73 7.96
C GLU A 157 15.75 10.02 7.63
N HIS A 158 15.04 11.13 7.48
CA HIS A 158 15.59 12.43 7.12
C HIS A 158 16.67 12.97 8.08
N ASN A 159 16.69 12.49 9.33
CA ASN A 159 17.67 12.82 10.37
C ASN A 159 18.88 11.87 10.39
N GLY A 160 18.97 10.94 9.42
CA GLY A 160 20.01 9.93 9.34
C GLY A 160 19.76 8.67 10.16
N ASP A 161 18.64 8.57 10.87
CA ASP A 161 18.31 7.38 11.64
C ASP A 161 18.07 6.18 10.72
N LEU A 162 18.66 5.06 11.08
CA LEU A 162 18.67 3.83 10.30
C LEU A 162 17.83 2.76 10.98
N TYR A 163 16.97 2.10 10.22
CA TYR A 163 16.06 1.05 10.67
C TYR A 163 16.19 -0.20 9.82
N SER A 164 15.81 -1.34 10.40
CA SER A 164 15.92 -2.65 9.74
C SER A 164 14.95 -2.82 8.54
N CYS A 165 13.85 -2.05 8.50
CA CYS A 165 12.82 -2.11 7.48
C CYS A 165 11.94 -0.86 7.55
N ASP A 166 11.32 -0.46 6.43
CA ASP A 166 10.36 0.64 6.34
C ASP A 166 9.07 0.40 7.14
N HIS A 167 8.70 -0.86 7.41
CA HIS A 167 7.60 -1.21 8.30
C HIS A 167 7.92 -1.08 9.79
N TYR A 168 9.19 -0.89 10.15
CA TYR A 168 9.68 -0.88 11.53
C TYR A 168 10.43 0.42 11.86
N VAL A 169 9.91 1.56 11.37
CA VAL A 169 10.45 2.89 11.69
C VAL A 169 9.89 3.35 13.05
N TYR A 170 10.34 2.68 14.11
CA TYR A 170 10.00 2.97 15.51
C TYR A 170 11.27 2.98 16.35
N ALA A 171 11.30 3.74 17.43
CA ALA A 171 12.50 3.93 18.26
C ALA A 171 13.15 2.61 18.71
N ALA A 172 12.34 1.60 19.05
CA ALA A 172 12.80 0.29 19.48
C ALA A 172 13.55 -0.52 18.38
N TYR A 173 13.36 -0.16 17.11
CA TYR A 173 13.96 -0.85 15.95
C TYR A 173 15.05 -0.04 15.26
N LYS A 174 15.44 1.07 15.86
CA LYS A 174 16.56 1.87 15.37
C LYS A 174 17.88 1.09 15.54
N ILE A 175 18.62 0.94 14.45
CA ILE A 175 19.89 0.20 14.43
C ILE A 175 21.11 1.11 14.38
N GLY A 176 20.94 2.40 14.08
CA GLY A 176 22.04 3.37 14.04
C GLY A 176 21.64 4.72 13.53
N ASN A 177 22.64 5.53 13.25
CA ASN A 177 22.52 6.84 12.61
C ASN A 177 23.72 7.06 11.68
N LEU A 178 23.48 7.61 10.49
CA LEU A 178 24.52 7.90 9.49
C LEU A 178 25.23 9.23 9.78
#